data_4adfe61ebafad0f2dd20c21e5ad3953d
#
_entry.id   4adfe61ebafad0f2dd20c21e5ad3953d
#
_cell.length_a   1.000
_cell.length_b   1.000
_cell.length_c   1.000
_cell.angle_alpha   90.00
_cell.angle_beta   90.00
_cell.angle_gamma   90.00
#
_symmetry.space_group_name_H-M   'P 1'
#
loop_
_entity.id
_entity.type
_entity.pdbx_description
1 polymer ?
#
loop_
_entity_poly.entity_id
_entity_poly.type
_entity_poly.pdbx_seq_one_letter_code
_entity_poly.pdbx_strand_id
1 'polypeptide(L)'
;MAKKVRKDVKGRVLRNGETYIKDRKLYCFSYTDAFGKRGCFYSKDLAMLREKEAKYERDKLDGMDVYALSKSTLNYVFDRYIETKKELRSTTYTNYVYMYNRFVRDGFGKNLIANIKYSDVLRFYQALLEHELKMNTLETIHTVLHPTFQMAVRDDVIRTNPSDGVMTELKRTTKKNIGVRHALTLEQERKFLDFVRQDENACAWKNLYVTMFGTGCRIGEIIGLRWEDVDFEKRLISINHNITYYPRIENSYKNEFRVSLPKTDAGVRTVPMIDEVYEALLAEKEYQDNGGMFCTSEIEGMSGFIFCNRYGNIHNPAAINRAIKRHVADCNAKELVSAKREKREPIILPRFSCHIARHTFCSRLCENDVNVKIIQSIMGHKDIKTTLDIYAEVSDARKQESLLKLNNTGMLI
;
A
#
# COMPACT_ATOMS: atom_id res chain seq x y z
N MET A 1 63.29 32.64 -7.24
CA MET A 1 63.25 31.85 -8.50
C MET A 1 61.82 31.85 -9.06
N ALA A 2 61.61 32.38 -10.27
CA ALA A 2 60.28 32.39 -10.91
C ALA A 2 59.86 30.95 -11.21
N LYS A 3 58.65 30.52 -10.76
CA LYS A 3 58.09 29.18 -11.06
C LYS A 3 57.92 29.01 -12.57
N LYS A 4 58.64 28.04 -13.14
CA LYS A 4 58.58 27.72 -14.57
C LYS A 4 57.13 27.37 -14.97
N VAL A 5 56.54 28.15 -15.85
CA VAL A 5 55.16 27.96 -16.32
C VAL A 5 55.07 26.66 -17.11
N ARG A 6 54.29 25.68 -16.64
CA ARG A 6 54.07 24.40 -17.32
C ARG A 6 53.10 24.57 -18.49
N LYS A 7 53.50 24.06 -19.65
CA LYS A 7 52.70 24.10 -20.89
C LYS A 7 52.49 22.69 -21.44
N ASP A 8 51.36 22.50 -22.09
CA ASP A 8 51.08 21.27 -22.84
C ASP A 8 51.78 21.24 -24.22
N VAL A 9 51.57 20.17 -24.99
CA VAL A 9 52.12 20.01 -26.33
C VAL A 9 51.57 21.04 -27.36
N LYS A 10 50.47 21.73 -27.04
CA LYS A 10 49.88 22.77 -27.85
C LYS A 10 50.21 24.19 -27.34
N GLY A 11 51.17 24.32 -26.41
CA GLY A 11 51.59 25.58 -25.82
C GLY A 11 50.66 26.20 -24.80
N ARG A 12 49.51 25.52 -24.41
CA ARG A 12 48.56 26.02 -23.44
C ARG A 12 49.09 25.88 -22.02
N VAL A 13 48.89 26.89 -21.20
CA VAL A 13 49.34 26.91 -19.80
C VAL A 13 48.51 25.93 -18.97
N LEU A 14 49.15 25.07 -18.21
CA LEU A 14 48.56 24.15 -17.25
C LEU A 14 48.50 24.81 -15.87
N ARG A 15 47.33 24.68 -15.22
CA ARG A 15 47.06 25.19 -13.87
C ARG A 15 47.71 24.30 -12.81
N ASN A 16 47.64 24.75 -11.54
CA ASN A 16 48.12 23.93 -10.43
C ASN A 16 47.23 22.67 -10.30
N GLY A 17 47.85 21.51 -10.17
CA GLY A 17 47.15 20.22 -10.19
C GLY A 17 46.97 19.58 -11.59
N GLU A 18 47.01 20.40 -12.67
CA GLU A 18 46.91 19.88 -14.04
C GLU A 18 48.25 19.31 -14.53
N THR A 19 48.22 18.20 -15.24
CA THR A 19 49.41 17.56 -15.88
C THR A 19 48.99 16.95 -17.22
N TYR A 20 49.85 17.04 -18.24
CA TYR A 20 49.65 16.34 -19.49
C TYR A 20 50.56 15.08 -19.54
N ILE A 21 49.94 13.92 -19.67
CA ILE A 21 50.61 12.61 -19.74
C ILE A 21 50.84 12.30 -21.22
N LYS A 22 52.11 12.48 -21.68
CA LYS A 22 52.47 12.37 -23.08
C LYS A 22 52.22 10.97 -23.66
N ASP A 23 52.55 9.91 -22.94
CA ASP A 23 52.45 8.52 -23.40
C ASP A 23 50.97 8.09 -23.62
N ARG A 24 50.06 8.63 -22.84
CA ARG A 24 48.62 8.31 -22.91
C ARG A 24 47.81 9.37 -23.65
N LYS A 25 48.40 10.49 -24.03
CA LYS A 25 47.77 11.67 -24.65
C LYS A 25 46.53 12.16 -23.84
N LEU A 26 46.67 12.18 -22.50
CA LEU A 26 45.60 12.54 -21.56
C LEU A 26 46.05 13.69 -20.67
N TYR A 27 45.09 14.58 -20.36
CA TYR A 27 45.24 15.54 -19.29
C TYR A 27 44.78 14.89 -17.99
N CYS A 28 45.48 15.18 -16.90
CA CYS A 28 45.18 14.72 -15.55
C CYS A 28 45.08 15.93 -14.62
N PHE A 29 44.07 15.99 -13.78
CA PHE A 29 43.97 16.89 -12.63
C PHE A 29 44.04 16.06 -11.36
N SER A 30 45.03 16.33 -10.49
CA SER A 30 45.22 15.64 -9.21
C SER A 30 44.70 16.51 -8.08
N TYR A 31 43.92 15.91 -7.20
CA TYR A 31 43.36 16.54 -6.02
C TYR A 31 43.55 15.66 -4.77
N THR A 32 43.41 16.28 -3.61
CA THR A 32 43.40 15.57 -2.32
C THR A 32 41.98 15.81 -1.70
N ASP A 33 41.28 14.71 -1.36
CA ASP A 33 39.98 14.78 -0.74
C ASP A 33 40.04 15.24 0.74
N ALA A 34 38.87 15.40 1.38
CA ALA A 34 38.75 15.83 2.77
C ALA A 34 39.40 14.82 3.76
N PHE A 35 39.60 13.58 3.35
CA PHE A 35 40.23 12.52 4.14
C PHE A 35 41.72 12.34 3.88
N GLY A 36 42.34 13.25 3.11
CA GLY A 36 43.75 13.20 2.79
C GLY A 36 44.12 12.21 1.66
N LYS A 37 43.16 11.58 1.00
CA LYS A 37 43.41 10.63 -0.08
C LYS A 37 43.55 11.36 -1.42
N ARG A 38 44.57 10.97 -2.20
CA ARG A 38 44.77 11.53 -3.54
C ARG A 38 43.86 10.87 -4.57
N GLY A 39 43.19 11.70 -5.38
CA GLY A 39 42.38 11.32 -6.53
C GLY A 39 42.83 12.04 -7.80
N CYS A 40 42.41 11.54 -8.96
CA CYS A 40 42.73 12.14 -10.25
C CYS A 40 41.54 12.10 -11.21
N PHE A 41 41.29 13.19 -11.94
CA PHE A 41 40.42 13.22 -13.11
C PHE A 41 41.24 13.13 -14.39
N TYR A 42 40.75 12.42 -15.37
CA TYR A 42 41.37 12.29 -16.67
C TYR A 42 40.46 12.78 -17.79
N SER A 43 41.03 13.41 -18.81
CA SER A 43 40.32 13.79 -20.03
C SER A 43 41.27 13.85 -21.24
N LYS A 44 40.78 13.56 -22.45
CA LYS A 44 41.49 13.78 -23.69
C LYS A 44 41.52 15.26 -24.10
N ASP A 45 40.60 16.06 -23.56
CA ASP A 45 40.49 17.50 -23.79
C ASP A 45 40.70 18.29 -22.51
N LEU A 46 41.48 19.40 -22.62
CA LEU A 46 41.77 20.28 -21.48
C LEU A 46 40.56 21.08 -21.00
N ALA A 47 39.65 21.46 -21.92
CA ALA A 47 38.44 22.19 -21.55
C ALA A 47 37.50 21.28 -20.73
N MET A 48 37.32 20.05 -21.18
CA MET A 48 36.55 19.03 -20.46
C MET A 48 37.17 18.66 -19.11
N LEU A 49 38.50 18.69 -18.97
CA LEU A 49 39.18 18.49 -17.68
C LEU A 49 38.83 19.64 -16.74
N ARG A 50 38.89 20.88 -17.22
CA ARG A 50 38.58 22.09 -16.45
C ARG A 50 37.14 22.19 -16.03
N GLU A 51 36.22 21.68 -16.83
CA GLU A 51 34.81 21.55 -16.41
C GLU A 51 34.65 20.59 -15.22
N LYS A 52 35.36 19.45 -15.26
CA LYS A 52 35.37 18.49 -14.14
C LYS A 52 36.02 19.10 -12.89
N GLU A 53 37.14 19.86 -13.06
CA GLU A 53 37.80 20.59 -11.98
C GLU A 53 36.84 21.62 -11.37
N ALA A 54 36.20 22.47 -12.18
CA ALA A 54 35.29 23.50 -11.73
C ALA A 54 34.06 22.90 -11.02
N LYS A 55 33.59 21.74 -11.46
CA LYS A 55 32.51 21.00 -10.77
C LYS A 55 33.01 20.50 -9.41
N TYR A 56 34.20 19.88 -9.34
CA TYR A 56 34.80 19.38 -8.10
C TYR A 56 34.99 20.50 -7.07
N GLU A 57 35.58 21.64 -7.49
CA GLU A 57 35.79 22.80 -6.59
C GLU A 57 34.47 23.38 -6.07
N ARG A 58 33.44 23.39 -6.91
CA ARG A 58 32.07 23.82 -6.51
C ARG A 58 31.47 22.87 -5.50
N ASP A 59 31.56 21.55 -5.76
CA ASP A 59 31.04 20.53 -4.87
C ASP A 59 31.77 20.55 -3.51
N LYS A 60 33.08 20.83 -3.52
CA LYS A 60 33.89 21.01 -2.31
C LYS A 60 33.53 22.29 -1.52
N LEU A 61 33.28 23.40 -2.20
CA LEU A 61 32.84 24.65 -1.57
C LEU A 61 31.44 24.53 -0.95
N ASP A 62 30.57 23.71 -1.56
CA ASP A 62 29.21 23.43 -1.08
C ASP A 62 29.22 22.38 0.06
N GLY A 63 30.38 21.91 0.54
CA GLY A 63 30.50 20.95 1.63
C GLY A 63 30.13 19.50 1.25
N MET A 64 29.92 19.21 -0.04
CA MET A 64 29.51 17.88 -0.49
C MET A 64 30.66 16.86 -0.37
N ASP A 65 30.36 15.67 0.17
CA ASP A 65 31.33 14.58 0.25
C ASP A 65 31.57 13.97 -1.14
N VAL A 66 32.52 14.56 -1.87
CA VAL A 66 32.88 14.16 -3.24
C VAL A 66 33.40 12.73 -3.33
N TYR A 67 33.88 12.16 -2.24
CA TYR A 67 34.34 10.76 -2.21
C TYR A 67 33.17 9.78 -2.14
N ALA A 68 32.16 10.08 -1.35
CA ALA A 68 30.91 9.30 -1.31
C ALA A 68 30.15 9.39 -2.65
N LEU A 69 30.18 10.55 -3.29
CA LEU A 69 29.54 10.83 -4.59
C LEU A 69 30.00 9.91 -5.73
N SER A 70 31.30 9.54 -5.77
CA SER A 70 31.85 8.84 -6.93
C SER A 70 31.60 7.33 -6.96
N LYS A 71 31.15 6.73 -5.85
CA LYS A 71 31.04 5.26 -5.71
C LYS A 71 29.72 4.77 -5.10
N SER A 72 28.92 5.65 -4.53
CA SER A 72 27.66 5.22 -3.89
C SER A 72 26.59 4.89 -4.92
N THR A 73 26.13 3.64 -4.90
CA THR A 73 24.98 3.23 -5.69
C THR A 73 23.69 3.60 -4.96
N LEU A 74 22.57 3.65 -5.69
CA LEU A 74 21.26 3.82 -5.09
C LEU A 74 20.96 2.71 -4.08
N ASN A 75 21.42 1.46 -4.32
CA ASN A 75 21.32 0.37 -3.36
C ASN A 75 21.95 0.70 -2.01
N TYR A 76 23.18 1.23 -2.04
CA TYR A 76 23.88 1.61 -0.81
C TYR A 76 23.11 2.67 -0.01
N VAL A 77 22.59 3.69 -0.69
CA VAL A 77 21.81 4.75 -0.03
C VAL A 77 20.49 4.21 0.51
N PHE A 78 19.82 3.31 -0.23
CA PHE A 78 18.62 2.66 0.27
C PHE A 78 18.88 1.81 1.52
N ASP A 79 19.96 1.05 1.54
CA ASP A 79 20.30 0.21 2.68
C ASP A 79 20.54 1.06 3.95
N ARG A 80 21.21 2.21 3.81
CA ARG A 80 21.30 3.20 4.90
C ARG A 80 19.95 3.80 5.28
N TYR A 81 19.13 4.16 4.29
CA TYR A 81 17.79 4.72 4.53
C TYR A 81 16.92 3.75 5.31
N ILE A 82 16.87 2.48 4.91
CA ILE A 82 15.99 1.49 5.55
C ILE A 82 16.44 1.16 6.99
N GLU A 83 17.74 1.27 7.29
CA GLU A 83 18.26 1.13 8.64
C GLU A 83 17.72 2.21 9.58
N THR A 84 17.52 3.43 9.10
CA THR A 84 16.91 4.53 9.89
C THR A 84 15.42 4.34 10.14
N LYS A 85 14.79 3.32 9.52
CA LYS A 85 13.34 3.04 9.57
C LYS A 85 12.98 1.84 10.42
N LYS A 86 13.87 1.37 11.30
CA LYS A 86 13.64 0.20 12.17
C LYS A 86 12.44 0.37 13.12
N GLU A 87 12.07 1.61 13.44
CA GLU A 87 10.89 1.93 14.27
C GLU A 87 9.55 1.83 13.51
N LEU A 88 9.58 1.68 12.17
CA LEU A 88 8.36 1.45 11.42
C LEU A 88 7.70 0.14 11.85
N ARG A 89 6.36 0.11 11.75
CA ARG A 89 5.65 -1.16 11.93
C ARG A 89 6.21 -2.22 10.97
N SER A 90 6.42 -3.41 11.47
CA SER A 90 7.04 -4.52 10.75
C SER A 90 6.40 -4.77 9.37
N THR A 91 5.05 -4.61 9.23
CA THR A 91 4.36 -4.71 7.93
C THR A 91 4.81 -3.64 6.93
N THR A 92 4.97 -2.40 7.38
CA THR A 92 5.41 -1.29 6.51
C THR A 92 6.87 -1.47 6.13
N TYR A 93 7.71 -1.81 7.10
CA TYR A 93 9.13 -2.09 6.88
C TYR A 93 9.33 -3.23 5.86
N THR A 94 8.66 -4.38 6.08
CA THR A 94 8.72 -5.53 5.16
C THR A 94 8.25 -5.15 3.76
N ASN A 95 7.18 -4.37 3.63
CA ASN A 95 6.68 -3.93 2.33
C ASN A 95 7.68 -3.01 1.61
N TYR A 96 8.34 -2.08 2.33
CA TYR A 96 9.35 -1.20 1.75
C TYR A 96 10.54 -2.01 1.21
N VAL A 97 11.07 -2.94 2.01
CA VAL A 97 12.17 -3.81 1.60
C VAL A 97 11.75 -4.69 0.42
N TYR A 98 10.53 -5.26 0.46
CA TYR A 98 10.01 -6.09 -0.62
C TYR A 98 9.90 -5.30 -1.95
N MET A 99 9.29 -4.11 -1.91
CA MET A 99 9.10 -3.28 -3.10
C MET A 99 10.44 -2.86 -3.71
N TYR A 100 11.38 -2.45 -2.88
CA TYR A 100 12.71 -2.09 -3.34
C TYR A 100 13.46 -3.29 -3.95
N ASN A 101 13.50 -4.42 -3.25
CA ASN A 101 14.19 -5.62 -3.71
C ASN A 101 13.57 -6.17 -4.99
N ARG A 102 12.25 -6.17 -5.10
CA ARG A 102 11.53 -6.73 -6.25
C ARG A 102 11.71 -5.92 -7.53
N PHE A 103 11.70 -4.58 -7.42
CA PHE A 103 11.59 -3.72 -8.60
C PHE A 103 12.80 -2.84 -8.87
N VAL A 104 13.66 -2.59 -7.88
CA VAL A 104 14.73 -1.60 -7.95
C VAL A 104 16.11 -2.22 -7.86
N ARG A 105 16.32 -3.13 -6.90
CA ARG A 105 17.65 -3.59 -6.45
C ARG A 105 18.52 -4.15 -7.58
N ASP A 106 18.00 -5.03 -8.41
CA ASP A 106 18.80 -5.75 -9.41
C ASP A 106 19.05 -4.98 -10.70
N GLY A 107 18.29 -3.91 -10.93
CA GLY A 107 18.39 -3.04 -12.11
C GLY A 107 18.79 -1.61 -11.73
N PHE A 108 17.80 -0.75 -11.60
CA PHE A 108 17.96 0.68 -11.37
C PHE A 108 18.78 1.02 -10.13
N GLY A 109 18.69 0.19 -9.09
CA GLY A 109 19.43 0.35 -7.84
C GLY A 109 20.95 0.23 -7.94
N LYS A 110 21.48 -0.38 -9.01
CA LYS A 110 22.92 -0.51 -9.27
C LYS A 110 23.56 0.76 -9.83
N ASN A 111 22.75 1.72 -10.27
CA ASN A 111 23.26 2.98 -10.80
C ASN A 111 23.92 3.81 -9.70
N LEU A 112 25.00 4.52 -10.06
CA LEU A 112 25.60 5.51 -9.17
C LEU A 112 24.62 6.64 -8.95
N ILE A 113 24.32 6.94 -7.68
CA ILE A 113 23.26 7.89 -7.31
C ILE A 113 23.54 9.29 -7.88
N ALA A 114 24.79 9.71 -7.93
CA ALA A 114 25.22 11.00 -8.49
C ALA A 114 24.91 11.15 -10.00
N ASN A 115 24.76 10.05 -10.71
CA ASN A 115 24.47 10.04 -12.14
C ASN A 115 22.97 9.97 -12.47
N ILE A 116 22.14 9.63 -11.50
CA ILE A 116 20.69 9.50 -11.69
C ILE A 116 20.08 10.90 -11.86
N LYS A 117 19.39 11.11 -12.97
CA LYS A 117 18.70 12.34 -13.33
C LYS A 117 17.18 12.13 -13.28
N TYR A 118 16.43 13.24 -13.29
CA TYR A 118 14.97 13.24 -13.41
C TYR A 118 14.48 12.34 -14.55
N SER A 119 15.09 12.49 -15.75
CA SER A 119 14.75 11.70 -16.93
C SER A 119 14.99 10.19 -16.77
N ASP A 120 15.94 9.79 -15.91
CA ASP A 120 16.23 8.38 -15.67
C ASP A 120 15.16 7.77 -14.76
N VAL A 121 14.73 8.50 -13.72
CA VAL A 121 13.62 8.10 -12.85
C VAL A 121 12.32 8.03 -13.65
N LEU A 122 12.05 9.03 -14.48
CA LEU A 122 10.86 9.06 -15.33
C LEU A 122 10.81 7.84 -16.28
N ARG A 123 11.90 7.57 -17.00
CA ARG A 123 12.03 6.40 -17.90
C ARG A 123 11.90 5.08 -17.13
N PHE A 124 12.51 4.98 -15.96
CA PHE A 124 12.38 3.80 -15.12
C PHE A 124 10.91 3.53 -14.72
N TYR A 125 10.18 4.56 -14.34
CA TYR A 125 8.76 4.42 -13.98
C TYR A 125 7.88 4.11 -15.19
N GLN A 126 8.16 4.71 -16.35
CA GLN A 126 7.47 4.40 -17.60
C GLN A 126 7.67 2.93 -18.01
N ALA A 127 8.89 2.42 -17.93
CA ALA A 127 9.20 1.02 -18.21
C ALA A 127 8.44 0.07 -17.27
N LEU A 128 8.31 0.41 -15.99
CA LEU A 128 7.50 -0.40 -15.05
C LEU A 128 6.02 -0.41 -15.43
N LEU A 129 5.48 0.70 -15.92
CA LEU A 129 4.08 0.76 -16.38
C LEU A 129 3.86 0.00 -17.69
N GLU A 130 4.82 0.01 -18.62
CA GLU A 130 4.80 -0.79 -19.86
C GLU A 130 4.77 -2.29 -19.57
N HIS A 131 5.37 -2.74 -18.46
CA HIS A 131 5.28 -4.11 -17.94
C HIS A 131 4.01 -4.35 -17.10
N GLU A 132 2.90 -3.66 -17.41
CA GLU A 132 1.57 -3.80 -16.80
C GLU A 132 1.52 -3.54 -15.28
N LEU A 133 2.51 -2.87 -14.71
CA LEU A 133 2.47 -2.51 -13.30
C LEU A 133 1.36 -1.45 -13.06
N LYS A 134 0.54 -1.68 -12.06
CA LYS A 134 -0.53 -0.74 -11.71
C LYS A 134 0.06 0.55 -11.10
N MET A 135 -0.54 1.69 -11.42
CA MET A 135 -0.15 3.01 -10.88
C MET A 135 -0.02 3.01 -9.36
N ASN A 136 -0.93 2.37 -8.62
CA ASN A 136 -0.86 2.28 -7.15
C ASN A 136 0.38 1.51 -6.65
N THR A 137 0.85 0.51 -7.40
CA THR A 137 2.10 -0.20 -7.08
C THR A 137 3.30 0.70 -7.32
N LEU A 138 3.29 1.46 -8.42
CA LEU A 138 4.31 2.45 -8.72
C LEU A 138 4.35 3.56 -7.65
N GLU A 139 3.20 4.03 -7.18
CA GLU A 139 3.12 4.98 -6.05
C GLU A 139 3.78 4.41 -4.79
N THR A 140 3.61 3.11 -4.53
CA THR A 140 4.27 2.46 -3.40
C THR A 140 5.79 2.41 -3.59
N ILE A 141 6.28 2.12 -4.81
CA ILE A 141 7.71 2.17 -5.12
C ILE A 141 8.26 3.58 -4.93
N HIS A 142 7.53 4.61 -5.41
CA HIS A 142 7.90 6.00 -5.23
C HIS A 142 7.95 6.41 -3.75
N THR A 143 7.01 5.92 -2.92
CA THR A 143 7.01 6.15 -1.46
C THR A 143 8.29 5.65 -0.78
N VAL A 144 9.01 4.72 -1.41
CA VAL A 144 10.31 4.23 -0.93
C VAL A 144 11.47 5.00 -1.57
N LEU A 145 11.43 5.21 -2.88
CA LEU A 145 12.53 5.84 -3.63
C LEU A 145 12.67 7.33 -3.33
N HIS A 146 11.57 8.06 -3.28
CA HIS A 146 11.61 9.51 -3.05
C HIS A 146 12.27 9.89 -1.72
N PRO A 147 11.92 9.30 -0.56
CA PRO A 147 12.63 9.56 0.68
C PRO A 147 14.08 9.06 0.69
N THR A 148 14.40 8.00 -0.07
CA THR A 148 15.78 7.54 -0.22
C THR A 148 16.64 8.59 -0.91
N PHE A 149 16.17 9.17 -2.02
CA PHE A 149 16.84 10.30 -2.67
C PHE A 149 16.85 11.55 -1.77
N GLN A 150 15.77 11.80 -1.04
CA GLN A 150 15.70 12.94 -0.12
C GLN A 150 16.72 12.83 1.02
N MET A 151 16.99 11.61 1.52
CA MET A 151 18.07 11.40 2.48
C MET A 151 19.42 11.68 1.84
N ALA A 152 19.65 11.23 0.60
CA ALA A 152 20.89 11.53 -0.12
C ALA A 152 21.11 13.05 -0.34
N VAL A 153 20.05 13.83 -0.51
CA VAL A 153 20.13 15.31 -0.56
C VAL A 153 20.52 15.86 0.81
N ARG A 154 19.90 15.38 1.89
CA ARG A 154 20.22 15.86 3.26
C ARG A 154 21.59 15.46 3.74
N ASP A 155 22.11 14.35 3.24
CA ASP A 155 23.49 13.85 3.50
C ASP A 155 24.50 14.45 2.52
N ASP A 156 24.13 15.48 1.75
CA ASP A 156 24.98 16.16 0.75
C ASP A 156 25.61 15.23 -0.31
N VAL A 157 24.99 14.05 -0.54
CA VAL A 157 25.42 13.09 -1.56
C VAL A 157 24.98 13.52 -2.96
N ILE A 158 23.83 14.15 -3.10
CA ILE A 158 23.30 14.74 -4.32
C ILE A 158 22.68 16.11 -4.03
N ARG A 159 22.67 17.03 -5.01
CA ARG A 159 22.18 18.39 -4.83
C ARG A 159 20.66 18.50 -4.81
N THR A 160 20.01 17.70 -5.63
CA THR A 160 18.55 17.74 -5.83
C THR A 160 18.01 16.32 -5.89
N ASN A 161 16.76 16.18 -5.47
CA ASN A 161 16.08 14.89 -5.55
C ASN A 161 15.60 14.62 -6.99
N PRO A 162 16.16 13.62 -7.69
CA PRO A 162 15.79 13.36 -9.09
C PRO A 162 14.37 12.80 -9.27
N SER A 163 13.69 12.44 -8.18
CA SER A 163 12.31 11.94 -8.22
C SER A 163 11.25 13.03 -7.99
N ASP A 164 11.66 14.28 -7.74
CA ASP A 164 10.74 15.40 -7.54
C ASP A 164 9.89 15.65 -8.78
N GLY A 165 8.58 15.70 -8.61
CA GLY A 165 7.61 15.98 -9.69
C GLY A 165 7.34 14.82 -10.66
N VAL A 166 8.13 13.74 -10.67
CA VAL A 166 7.99 12.62 -11.60
C VAL A 166 6.60 11.97 -11.51
N MET A 167 6.10 11.71 -10.31
CA MET A 167 4.77 11.13 -10.13
C MET A 167 3.64 12.07 -10.57
N THR A 168 3.82 13.37 -10.42
CA THR A 168 2.85 14.37 -10.87
C THR A 168 2.74 14.37 -12.39
N GLU A 169 3.87 14.32 -13.08
CA GLU A 169 3.92 14.24 -14.55
C GLU A 169 3.28 12.94 -15.05
N LEU A 170 3.65 11.79 -14.47
CA LEU A 170 3.07 10.49 -14.86
C LEU A 170 1.56 10.44 -14.66
N LYS A 171 1.05 10.97 -13.56
CA LYS A 171 -0.41 11.01 -13.30
C LYS A 171 -1.17 11.88 -14.29
N ARG A 172 -0.53 12.93 -14.83
CA ARG A 172 -1.13 13.79 -15.86
C ARG A 172 -1.16 13.12 -17.22
N THR A 173 -0.12 12.36 -17.56
CA THR A 173 0.03 11.71 -18.87
C THR A 173 -0.68 10.37 -18.96
N THR A 174 -0.80 9.65 -17.83
CA THR A 174 -1.48 8.35 -17.80
C THR A 174 -2.96 8.54 -17.49
N LYS A 175 -3.85 8.25 -18.45
CA LYS A 175 -5.30 8.23 -18.20
C LYS A 175 -5.60 7.27 -17.07
N LYS A 176 -6.13 7.78 -15.97
CA LYS A 176 -6.52 6.97 -14.79
C LYS A 176 -7.67 6.04 -15.16
N ASN A 177 -7.40 4.77 -15.38
CA ASN A 177 -8.37 3.72 -15.08
C ASN A 177 -8.28 3.42 -13.58
N ILE A 178 -8.80 4.33 -12.76
CA ILE A 178 -9.05 4.02 -11.35
C ILE A 178 -10.28 3.12 -11.38
N GLY A 179 -10.08 1.84 -11.12
CA GLY A 179 -11.20 0.94 -10.86
C GLY A 179 -11.94 1.46 -9.62
N VAL A 180 -13.06 2.14 -9.84
CA VAL A 180 -13.94 2.57 -8.75
C VAL A 180 -14.43 1.31 -8.06
N ARG A 181 -14.27 1.25 -6.74
CA ARG A 181 -14.77 0.13 -5.94
C ARG A 181 -16.23 0.44 -5.61
N HIS A 182 -17.15 -0.21 -6.32
CA HIS A 182 -18.56 -0.08 -6.03
C HIS A 182 -19.01 -1.03 -4.92
N ALA A 183 -19.88 -0.55 -4.05
CA ALA A 183 -20.65 -1.39 -3.13
C ALA A 183 -21.53 -2.36 -3.91
N LEU A 184 -21.87 -3.49 -3.31
CA LEU A 184 -22.91 -4.34 -3.88
C LEU A 184 -24.28 -3.62 -3.77
N THR A 185 -25.13 -3.79 -4.76
CA THR A 185 -26.54 -3.37 -4.63
C THR A 185 -27.23 -4.22 -3.55
N LEU A 186 -28.33 -3.72 -2.99
CA LEU A 186 -29.10 -4.47 -2.00
C LEU A 186 -29.56 -5.84 -2.53
N GLU A 187 -29.92 -5.88 -3.82
CA GLU A 187 -30.32 -7.10 -4.49
C GLU A 187 -29.18 -8.11 -4.63
N GLN A 188 -27.97 -7.64 -5.01
CA GLN A 188 -26.78 -8.46 -5.10
C GLN A 188 -26.35 -9.01 -3.74
N GLU A 189 -26.38 -8.17 -2.70
CA GLU A 189 -26.05 -8.56 -1.34
C GLU A 189 -27.01 -9.65 -0.83
N ARG A 190 -28.33 -9.45 -0.96
CA ARG A 190 -29.35 -10.44 -0.61
C ARG A 190 -29.14 -11.75 -1.37
N LYS A 191 -28.96 -11.65 -2.68
CA LYS A 191 -28.71 -12.82 -3.52
C LYS A 191 -27.52 -13.63 -3.05
N PHE A 192 -26.40 -12.99 -2.72
CA PHE A 192 -25.22 -13.68 -2.22
C PHE A 192 -25.48 -14.36 -0.88
N LEU A 193 -26.09 -13.66 0.07
CA LEU A 193 -26.38 -14.22 1.39
C LEU A 193 -27.41 -15.35 1.34
N ASP A 194 -28.43 -15.24 0.48
CA ASP A 194 -29.42 -16.33 0.28
C ASP A 194 -28.77 -17.56 -0.38
N PHE A 195 -27.91 -17.35 -1.37
CA PHE A 195 -27.13 -18.44 -1.93
C PHE A 195 -26.29 -19.14 -0.85
N VAL A 196 -25.57 -18.39 -0.02
CA VAL A 196 -24.73 -18.97 1.05
C VAL A 196 -25.57 -19.71 2.10
N ARG A 197 -26.80 -19.28 2.37
CA ARG A 197 -27.70 -19.99 3.30
C ARG A 197 -28.18 -21.32 2.77
N GLN A 198 -28.34 -21.46 1.45
CA GLN A 198 -28.97 -22.62 0.80
C GLN A 198 -27.99 -23.61 0.20
N ASP A 199 -26.76 -23.20 -0.11
CA ASP A 199 -25.78 -24.04 -0.78
C ASP A 199 -24.99 -24.89 0.23
N GLU A 200 -24.96 -26.19 0.04
CA GLU A 200 -24.29 -27.17 0.94
C GLU A 200 -22.79 -26.90 1.13
N ASN A 201 -22.11 -26.37 0.11
CA ASN A 201 -20.68 -26.09 0.18
C ASN A 201 -20.36 -24.70 0.73
N ALA A 202 -21.31 -23.78 0.67
CA ALA A 202 -21.16 -22.40 1.13
C ALA A 202 -21.74 -22.18 2.53
N CYS A 203 -22.68 -23.00 3.00
CA CYS A 203 -23.40 -22.80 4.27
C CYS A 203 -22.48 -22.75 5.49
N ALA A 204 -21.36 -23.48 5.49
CA ALA A 204 -20.34 -23.40 6.54
C ALA A 204 -19.70 -22.00 6.70
N TRP A 205 -19.85 -21.11 5.72
CA TRP A 205 -19.35 -19.74 5.74
C TRP A 205 -20.41 -18.71 6.10
N LYS A 206 -21.66 -19.15 6.30
CA LYS A 206 -22.82 -18.26 6.52
C LYS A 206 -22.58 -17.30 7.66
N ASN A 207 -22.24 -17.79 8.85
CA ASN A 207 -22.13 -16.97 10.06
C ASN A 207 -20.98 -15.95 9.92
N LEU A 208 -19.85 -16.35 9.33
CA LEU A 208 -18.73 -15.46 9.02
C LEU A 208 -19.15 -14.34 8.05
N TYR A 209 -19.85 -14.69 6.96
CA TYR A 209 -20.26 -13.69 5.97
C TYR A 209 -21.33 -12.75 6.50
N VAL A 210 -22.33 -13.26 7.23
CA VAL A 210 -23.35 -12.40 7.87
C VAL A 210 -22.69 -11.43 8.84
N THR A 211 -21.76 -11.91 9.69
CA THR A 211 -21.00 -11.03 10.60
C THR A 211 -20.20 -9.99 9.84
N MET A 212 -19.54 -10.38 8.74
CA MET A 212 -18.74 -9.48 7.91
C MET A 212 -19.58 -8.37 7.25
N PHE A 213 -20.74 -8.72 6.66
CA PHE A 213 -21.63 -7.77 6.02
C PHE A 213 -22.40 -6.90 7.03
N GLY A 214 -22.79 -7.46 8.17
CA GLY A 214 -23.61 -6.75 9.16
C GLY A 214 -22.81 -5.93 10.18
N THR A 215 -21.48 -6.03 10.21
CA THR A 215 -20.62 -5.22 11.10
C THR A 215 -19.71 -4.25 10.35
N GLY A 216 -19.42 -4.52 9.09
CA GLY A 216 -18.45 -3.77 8.31
C GLY A 216 -17.01 -3.82 8.87
N CYS A 217 -16.70 -4.76 9.75
CA CYS A 217 -15.37 -4.92 10.32
C CYS A 217 -14.30 -5.25 9.25
N ARG A 218 -13.06 -4.84 9.49
CA ARG A 218 -11.94 -5.22 8.62
C ARG A 218 -11.71 -6.72 8.71
N ILE A 219 -11.23 -7.33 7.62
CA ILE A 219 -11.03 -8.78 7.61
C ILE A 219 -10.15 -9.29 8.76
N GLY A 220 -9.12 -8.54 9.13
CA GLY A 220 -8.28 -8.90 10.26
C GLY A 220 -8.95 -8.74 11.62
N GLU A 221 -9.94 -7.85 11.75
CA GLU A 221 -10.82 -7.73 12.92
C GLU A 221 -11.79 -8.91 12.99
N ILE A 222 -12.35 -9.34 11.85
CA ILE A 222 -13.27 -10.52 11.77
C ILE A 222 -12.55 -11.80 12.14
N ILE A 223 -11.38 -12.08 11.56
CA ILE A 223 -10.64 -13.32 11.87
C ILE A 223 -10.05 -13.31 13.28
N GLY A 224 -9.83 -12.11 13.84
CA GLY A 224 -9.36 -11.94 15.21
C GLY A 224 -10.45 -11.90 16.26
N LEU A 225 -11.74 -11.89 15.86
CA LEU A 225 -12.84 -11.79 16.80
C LEU A 225 -12.90 -13.01 17.72
N ARG A 226 -12.99 -12.77 19.04
CA ARG A 226 -13.02 -13.81 20.07
C ARG A 226 -14.35 -13.79 20.80
N TRP A 227 -14.70 -14.90 21.46
CA TRP A 227 -15.93 -14.96 22.25
C TRP A 227 -15.98 -13.94 23.39
N GLU A 228 -14.85 -13.60 23.98
CA GLU A 228 -14.74 -12.58 25.04
C GLU A 228 -14.99 -11.15 24.54
N ASP A 229 -14.93 -10.92 23.23
CA ASP A 229 -15.19 -9.62 22.61
C ASP A 229 -16.69 -9.41 22.32
N VAL A 230 -17.54 -10.44 22.53
CA VAL A 230 -18.97 -10.41 22.20
C VAL A 230 -19.81 -10.36 23.48
N ASP A 231 -20.52 -9.25 23.69
CA ASP A 231 -21.50 -9.08 24.76
C ASP A 231 -22.91 -9.32 24.18
N PHE A 232 -23.43 -10.53 24.41
CA PHE A 232 -24.78 -10.91 23.94
C PHE A 232 -25.90 -10.19 24.68
N GLU A 233 -25.71 -9.80 25.95
CA GLU A 233 -26.73 -9.10 26.72
C GLU A 233 -26.92 -7.66 26.21
N LYS A 234 -25.83 -6.95 26.00
CA LYS A 234 -25.80 -5.58 25.46
C LYS A 234 -25.90 -5.53 23.95
N ARG A 235 -25.75 -6.65 23.26
CA ARG A 235 -25.66 -6.75 21.80
C ARG A 235 -24.53 -5.89 21.22
N LEU A 236 -23.32 -5.99 21.80
CA LEU A 236 -22.15 -5.22 21.39
C LEU A 236 -20.99 -6.14 21.07
N ILE A 237 -20.23 -5.76 20.03
CA ILE A 237 -18.94 -6.38 19.68
C ILE A 237 -17.84 -5.37 19.97
N SER A 238 -16.85 -5.76 20.76
CA SER A 238 -15.67 -4.95 21.06
C SER A 238 -14.59 -5.21 20.00
N ILE A 239 -14.19 -4.18 19.28
CA ILE A 239 -13.09 -4.24 18.33
C ILE A 239 -11.89 -3.54 18.98
N ASN A 240 -10.97 -4.32 19.54
CA ASN A 240 -9.82 -3.86 20.30
C ASN A 240 -8.48 -4.35 19.74
N HIS A 241 -8.51 -5.27 18.78
CA HIS A 241 -7.33 -5.81 18.11
C HIS A 241 -7.63 -6.22 16.66
N ASN A 242 -6.59 -6.60 15.95
CA ASN A 242 -6.64 -7.03 14.56
C ASN A 242 -5.58 -8.08 14.32
N ILE A 243 -5.92 -9.18 13.68
CA ILE A 243 -4.95 -10.20 13.27
C ILE A 243 -4.42 -9.86 11.87
N THR A 244 -3.11 -9.88 11.74
CA THR A 244 -2.40 -9.67 10.49
C THR A 244 -1.73 -10.96 10.03
N TYR A 245 -1.71 -11.21 8.73
CA TYR A 245 -1.05 -12.37 8.12
C TYR A 245 -0.20 -11.90 6.94
N TYR A 246 1.12 -11.86 7.12
CA TYR A 246 2.05 -11.36 6.11
C TYR A 246 3.45 -11.93 6.30
N PRO A 247 4.31 -11.87 5.24
CA PRO A 247 5.67 -12.40 5.30
C PRO A 247 6.54 -11.61 6.27
N ARG A 248 7.41 -12.32 6.99
CA ARG A 248 8.40 -11.76 7.92
C ARG A 248 9.81 -11.90 7.36
N ILE A 249 10.57 -10.81 7.44
CA ILE A 249 11.98 -10.81 7.02
C ILE A 249 12.79 -11.75 7.93
N GLU A 250 12.53 -11.70 9.22
CA GLU A 250 13.20 -12.50 10.24
C GLU A 250 12.96 -14.00 10.06
N ASN A 251 11.84 -14.39 9.42
CA ASN A 251 11.49 -15.78 9.14
C ASN A 251 11.55 -16.11 7.63
N SER A 252 12.59 -15.67 6.96
CA SER A 252 12.83 -15.97 5.52
C SER A 252 11.61 -15.72 4.64
N TYR A 253 10.87 -14.64 4.89
CA TYR A 253 9.64 -14.23 4.21
C TYR A 253 8.47 -15.25 4.31
N LYS A 254 8.46 -16.12 5.31
CA LYS A 254 7.28 -16.93 5.62
C LYS A 254 6.18 -16.07 6.22
N ASN A 255 4.95 -16.37 5.81
CA ASN A 255 3.77 -15.69 6.38
C ASN A 255 3.48 -16.18 7.78
N GLU A 256 3.25 -15.25 8.69
CA GLU A 256 2.87 -15.51 10.07
C GLU A 256 1.67 -14.68 10.48
N PHE A 257 0.87 -15.25 11.40
CA PHE A 257 -0.15 -14.49 12.11
C PHE A 257 0.47 -13.70 13.24
N ARG A 258 0.01 -12.47 13.41
CA ARG A 258 0.39 -11.59 14.52
C ARG A 258 -0.79 -10.76 14.98
N VAL A 259 -0.82 -10.49 16.26
CA VAL A 259 -1.73 -9.49 16.83
C VAL A 259 -1.24 -8.09 16.48
N SER A 260 -2.13 -7.24 16.04
CA SER A 260 -1.86 -5.83 15.80
C SER A 260 -2.87 -5.00 16.56
N LEU A 261 -2.41 -4.25 17.53
CA LEU A 261 -3.26 -3.29 18.23
C LEU A 261 -3.63 -2.12 17.29
N PRO A 262 -4.78 -1.50 17.46
CA PRO A 262 -5.19 -0.33 16.70
C PRO A 262 -4.15 0.78 16.73
N LYS A 263 -4.03 1.53 15.63
CA LYS A 263 -3.05 2.62 15.51
C LYS A 263 -3.46 3.88 16.26
N THR A 264 -4.74 4.00 16.54
CA THR A 264 -5.38 5.19 17.14
C THR A 264 -6.52 4.72 18.03
N ASP A 265 -6.93 5.57 18.97
CA ASP A 265 -8.08 5.32 19.85
C ASP A 265 -9.37 5.08 19.06
N ALA A 266 -9.54 5.72 17.90
CA ALA A 266 -10.64 5.45 16.98
C ALA A 266 -10.66 4.01 16.41
N GLY A 267 -9.56 3.27 16.54
CA GLY A 267 -9.49 1.86 16.17
C GLY A 267 -10.07 0.92 17.22
N VAL A 268 -10.09 1.36 18.49
CA VAL A 268 -10.80 0.69 19.60
C VAL A 268 -12.21 1.22 19.61
N ARG A 269 -13.17 0.35 19.37
CA ARG A 269 -14.58 0.75 19.24
C ARG A 269 -15.50 -0.41 19.56
N THR A 270 -16.74 -0.09 19.84
CA THR A 270 -17.83 -1.07 19.93
C THR A 270 -18.73 -0.96 18.69
N VAL A 271 -19.17 -2.10 18.19
CA VAL A 271 -20.08 -2.22 17.06
C VAL A 271 -21.37 -2.85 17.57
N PRO A 272 -22.53 -2.16 17.50
CA PRO A 272 -23.81 -2.76 17.84
C PRO A 272 -24.17 -3.91 16.88
N MET A 273 -24.73 -4.99 17.39
CA MET A 273 -25.22 -6.10 16.60
C MET A 273 -26.65 -5.84 16.12
N ILE A 274 -26.85 -5.89 14.81
CA ILE A 274 -28.19 -6.06 14.23
C ILE A 274 -28.66 -7.50 14.45
N ASP A 275 -29.94 -7.75 14.32
CA ASP A 275 -30.55 -9.07 14.63
C ASP A 275 -29.88 -10.21 13.87
N GLU A 276 -29.57 -10.02 12.58
CA GLU A 276 -28.93 -11.04 11.75
C GLU A 276 -27.52 -11.39 12.24
N VAL A 277 -26.77 -10.41 12.75
CA VAL A 277 -25.43 -10.64 13.31
C VAL A 277 -25.51 -11.36 14.64
N TYR A 278 -26.45 -10.94 15.49
CA TYR A 278 -26.72 -11.58 16.77
C TYR A 278 -27.07 -13.06 16.60
N GLU A 279 -28.02 -13.37 15.71
CA GLU A 279 -28.44 -14.73 15.40
C GLU A 279 -27.31 -15.56 14.79
N ALA A 280 -26.50 -14.96 13.90
CA ALA A 280 -25.36 -15.66 13.30
C ALA A 280 -24.29 -16.02 14.33
N LEU A 281 -23.97 -15.13 15.26
CA LEU A 281 -23.01 -15.40 16.32
C LEU A 281 -23.55 -16.38 17.35
N LEU A 282 -24.84 -16.31 17.69
CA LEU A 282 -25.49 -17.27 18.57
C LEU A 282 -25.48 -18.66 17.95
N ALA A 283 -25.88 -18.79 16.68
CA ALA A 283 -25.85 -20.06 15.96
C ALA A 283 -24.42 -20.65 15.84
N GLU A 284 -23.41 -19.80 15.68
CA GLU A 284 -22.00 -20.22 15.67
C GLU A 284 -21.59 -20.77 17.04
N LYS A 285 -21.99 -20.09 18.11
CA LYS A 285 -21.72 -20.53 19.49
C LYS A 285 -22.39 -21.88 19.79
N GLU A 286 -23.68 -21.99 19.49
CA GLU A 286 -24.42 -23.24 19.66
C GLU A 286 -23.82 -24.41 18.87
N TYR A 287 -23.37 -24.15 17.63
CA TYR A 287 -22.68 -25.16 16.82
C TYR A 287 -21.40 -25.64 17.51
N GLN A 288 -20.58 -24.74 18.04
CA GLN A 288 -19.33 -25.08 18.73
C GLN A 288 -19.58 -25.76 20.07
N ASP A 289 -20.57 -25.31 20.85
CA ASP A 289 -20.96 -25.90 22.14
C ASP A 289 -21.53 -27.32 21.98
N ASN A 290 -22.18 -27.61 20.83
CA ASN A 290 -22.70 -28.95 20.49
C ASN A 290 -21.66 -29.87 19.81
N GLY A 291 -20.37 -29.59 19.98
CA GLY A 291 -19.27 -30.44 19.48
C GLY A 291 -18.87 -30.14 18.02
N GLY A 292 -19.31 -29.01 17.47
CA GLY A 292 -18.83 -28.52 16.18
C GLY A 292 -17.37 -28.05 16.24
N MET A 293 -16.83 -27.70 15.08
CA MET A 293 -15.44 -27.24 14.97
C MET A 293 -15.26 -25.89 15.67
N PHE A 294 -14.30 -25.80 16.57
CA PHE A 294 -13.88 -24.57 17.24
C PHE A 294 -12.42 -24.24 16.97
N CYS A 295 -12.01 -23.00 17.21
CA CYS A 295 -10.65 -22.58 16.95
C CYS A 295 -9.70 -23.00 18.07
N THR A 296 -8.66 -23.74 17.70
CA THR A 296 -7.59 -24.18 18.62
C THR A 296 -6.33 -23.32 18.51
N SER A 297 -6.31 -22.35 17.61
CA SER A 297 -5.15 -21.48 17.40
C SER A 297 -4.94 -20.55 18.60
N GLU A 298 -3.67 -20.41 18.98
CA GLU A 298 -3.20 -19.37 19.89
C GLU A 298 -2.20 -18.47 19.14
N ILE A 299 -2.39 -17.16 19.22
CA ILE A 299 -1.55 -16.17 18.55
C ILE A 299 -1.14 -15.11 19.56
N GLU A 300 0.15 -15.08 19.91
CA GLU A 300 0.73 -14.13 20.87
C GLU A 300 -0.07 -14.08 22.20
N GLY A 301 -0.48 -15.24 22.70
CA GLY A 301 -1.24 -15.39 23.95
C GLY A 301 -2.76 -15.18 23.81
N MET A 302 -3.26 -14.88 22.62
CA MET A 302 -4.70 -14.78 22.34
C MET A 302 -5.25 -16.09 21.79
N SER A 303 -6.36 -16.54 22.34
CA SER A 303 -7.12 -17.75 21.95
C SER A 303 -8.62 -17.48 21.97
N GLY A 304 -9.45 -18.47 21.67
CA GLY A 304 -10.90 -18.34 21.70
C GLY A 304 -11.46 -17.59 20.48
N PHE A 305 -10.77 -17.62 19.34
CA PHE A 305 -11.25 -17.02 18.09
C PHE A 305 -12.52 -17.72 17.61
N ILE A 306 -13.49 -16.92 17.15
CA ILE A 306 -14.80 -17.42 16.76
C ILE A 306 -14.72 -18.23 15.47
N PHE A 307 -14.10 -17.67 14.43
CA PHE A 307 -14.11 -18.26 13.09
C PHE A 307 -12.84 -19.03 12.77
N CYS A 308 -12.97 -20.31 12.47
CA CYS A 308 -11.85 -21.16 12.10
C CYS A 308 -12.12 -21.95 10.82
N ASN A 309 -11.07 -22.55 10.28
CA ASN A 309 -11.16 -23.47 9.16
C ASN A 309 -11.50 -24.89 9.64
N ARG A 310 -11.73 -25.81 8.70
CA ARG A 310 -12.05 -27.21 8.98
C ARG A 310 -11.01 -28.00 9.79
N TYR A 311 -9.86 -27.40 10.09
CA TYR A 311 -8.79 -27.98 10.90
C TYR A 311 -8.68 -27.31 12.28
N GLY A 312 -9.63 -26.45 12.66
CA GLY A 312 -9.58 -25.70 13.91
C GLY A 312 -8.57 -24.56 13.94
N ASN A 313 -8.00 -24.19 12.80
CA ASN A 313 -7.05 -23.09 12.72
C ASN A 313 -7.72 -21.79 12.27
N ILE A 314 -7.20 -20.66 12.74
CA ILE A 314 -7.65 -19.34 12.30
C ILE A 314 -7.57 -19.20 10.77
N HIS A 315 -8.55 -18.55 10.17
CA HIS A 315 -8.55 -18.27 8.74
C HIS A 315 -7.47 -17.23 8.37
N ASN A 316 -6.80 -17.43 7.24
CA ASN A 316 -6.03 -16.32 6.66
C ASN A 316 -6.90 -15.48 5.70
N PRO A 317 -6.67 -14.16 5.59
CA PRO A 317 -7.47 -13.26 4.75
C PRO A 317 -7.53 -13.68 3.28
N ALA A 318 -6.47 -14.28 2.75
CA ALA A 318 -6.45 -14.75 1.37
C ALA A 318 -7.34 -15.98 1.15
N ALA A 319 -7.48 -16.85 2.15
CA ALA A 319 -8.38 -18.00 2.08
C ALA A 319 -9.84 -17.54 2.03
N ILE A 320 -10.24 -16.56 2.84
CA ILE A 320 -11.59 -16.01 2.83
C ILE A 320 -11.88 -15.36 1.48
N ASN A 321 -10.97 -14.55 0.94
CA ASN A 321 -11.17 -13.94 -0.38
C ASN A 321 -11.24 -14.97 -1.51
N ARG A 322 -10.51 -16.11 -1.42
CA ARG A 322 -10.64 -17.22 -2.38
C ARG A 322 -11.99 -17.90 -2.26
N ALA A 323 -12.50 -18.09 -1.02
CA ALA A 323 -13.82 -18.66 -0.79
C ALA A 323 -14.92 -17.74 -1.36
N ILE A 324 -14.88 -16.45 -1.10
CA ILE A 324 -15.80 -15.46 -1.69
C ILE A 324 -15.78 -15.57 -3.21
N LYS A 325 -14.58 -15.58 -3.83
CA LYS A 325 -14.47 -15.67 -5.30
C LYS A 325 -15.14 -16.95 -5.86
N ARG A 326 -14.97 -18.09 -5.18
CA ARG A 326 -15.59 -19.34 -5.57
C ARG A 326 -17.11 -19.26 -5.41
N HIS A 327 -17.61 -18.83 -4.25
CA HIS A 327 -19.04 -18.75 -3.99
C HIS A 327 -19.75 -17.75 -4.89
N VAL A 328 -19.11 -16.65 -5.28
CA VAL A 328 -19.63 -15.72 -6.30
C VAL A 328 -19.76 -16.42 -7.65
N ALA A 329 -18.75 -17.20 -8.06
CA ALA A 329 -18.80 -17.95 -9.33
C ALA A 329 -19.92 -18.98 -9.32
N ASP A 330 -20.07 -19.75 -8.23
CA ASP A 330 -21.09 -20.79 -8.06
C ASP A 330 -22.49 -20.17 -8.01
N CYS A 331 -22.67 -19.05 -7.29
CA CYS A 331 -23.90 -18.28 -7.23
C CYS A 331 -24.33 -17.80 -8.63
N ASN A 332 -23.41 -17.19 -9.37
CA ASN A 332 -23.67 -16.70 -10.73
C ASN A 332 -24.03 -17.84 -11.68
N ALA A 333 -23.35 -18.98 -11.58
CA ALA A 333 -23.65 -20.16 -12.42
C ALA A 333 -25.07 -20.69 -12.16
N LYS A 334 -25.48 -20.83 -10.88
CA LYS A 334 -26.85 -21.23 -10.51
C LYS A 334 -27.88 -20.20 -10.96
N GLU A 335 -27.57 -18.92 -10.81
CA GLU A 335 -28.44 -17.83 -11.22
C GLU A 335 -28.72 -17.82 -12.72
N LEU A 336 -27.69 -18.00 -13.54
CA LEU A 336 -27.86 -18.05 -15.00
C LEU A 336 -28.81 -19.18 -15.43
N VAL A 337 -28.73 -20.34 -14.74
CA VAL A 337 -29.64 -21.48 -15.02
C VAL A 337 -31.07 -21.17 -14.58
N SER A 338 -31.25 -20.59 -13.38
CA SER A 338 -32.58 -20.24 -12.85
C SER A 338 -33.24 -19.14 -13.66
N ALA A 339 -32.52 -18.06 -13.98
CA ALA A 339 -33.02 -16.95 -14.77
C ALA A 339 -33.45 -17.38 -16.18
N LYS A 340 -32.68 -18.27 -16.83
CA LYS A 340 -33.07 -18.85 -18.13
C LYS A 340 -34.34 -19.67 -18.04
N ARG A 341 -34.50 -20.49 -16.97
CA ARG A 341 -35.72 -21.30 -16.75
C ARG A 341 -36.94 -20.42 -16.48
N GLU A 342 -36.75 -19.34 -15.73
CA GLU A 342 -37.80 -18.39 -15.33
C GLU A 342 -38.04 -17.29 -16.34
N LYS A 343 -37.26 -17.25 -17.44
CA LYS A 343 -37.34 -16.22 -18.51
C LYS A 343 -37.21 -14.79 -18.00
N ARG A 344 -36.33 -14.57 -17.03
CA ARG A 344 -36.03 -13.23 -16.48
C ARG A 344 -34.54 -12.90 -16.69
N GLU A 345 -34.22 -11.62 -16.51
CA GLU A 345 -32.83 -11.16 -16.48
C GLU A 345 -32.11 -11.72 -15.25
N PRO A 346 -30.85 -12.18 -15.39
CA PRO A 346 -30.06 -12.71 -14.29
C PRO A 346 -29.48 -11.59 -13.43
N ILE A 347 -29.51 -11.76 -12.11
CA ILE A 347 -28.84 -10.89 -11.15
C ILE A 347 -27.40 -11.40 -10.99
N ILE A 348 -26.47 -10.79 -11.70
CA ILE A 348 -25.05 -11.21 -11.70
C ILE A 348 -24.28 -10.45 -10.62
N LEU A 349 -23.61 -11.20 -9.77
CA LEU A 349 -22.73 -10.66 -8.75
C LEU A 349 -21.38 -10.25 -9.38
N PRO A 350 -20.90 -9.02 -9.14
CA PRO A 350 -19.56 -8.63 -9.53
C PRO A 350 -18.52 -9.39 -8.68
N ARG A 351 -17.28 -9.43 -9.13
CA ARG A 351 -16.18 -9.93 -8.28
C ARG A 351 -15.98 -8.97 -7.11
N PHE A 352 -16.06 -9.48 -5.89
CA PHE A 352 -15.83 -8.69 -4.71
C PHE A 352 -14.89 -9.37 -3.70
N SER A 353 -14.47 -8.65 -2.69
CA SER A 353 -13.58 -9.09 -1.61
C SER A 353 -14.16 -8.68 -0.26
N CYS A 354 -13.58 -9.16 0.83
CA CYS A 354 -13.94 -8.73 2.18
C CYS A 354 -13.98 -7.20 2.34
N HIS A 355 -13.10 -6.47 1.63
CA HIS A 355 -13.10 -5.02 1.69
C HIS A 355 -14.33 -4.39 1.02
N ILE A 356 -14.84 -5.00 -0.05
CA ILE A 356 -16.09 -4.57 -0.69
C ILE A 356 -17.31 -4.85 0.22
N ALA A 357 -17.33 -5.98 0.94
CA ALA A 357 -18.39 -6.23 1.93
C ALA A 357 -18.43 -5.14 3.01
N ARG A 358 -17.28 -4.74 3.53
CA ARG A 358 -17.17 -3.58 4.43
C ARG A 358 -17.62 -2.28 3.77
N HIS A 359 -17.25 -2.04 2.51
CA HIS A 359 -17.69 -0.86 1.75
C HIS A 359 -19.23 -0.88 1.58
N THR A 360 -19.82 -2.04 1.28
CA THR A 360 -21.26 -2.25 1.16
C THR A 360 -21.98 -1.89 2.46
N PHE A 361 -21.50 -2.37 3.61
CA PHE A 361 -22.07 -2.00 4.91
C PHE A 361 -22.04 -0.48 5.15
N CYS A 362 -20.89 0.18 4.86
CA CYS A 362 -20.79 1.63 4.97
C CYS A 362 -21.82 2.34 4.07
N SER A 363 -21.95 1.88 2.81
CA SER A 363 -22.95 2.42 1.88
C SER A 363 -24.39 2.23 2.38
N ARG A 364 -24.71 1.07 3.00
CA ARG A 364 -26.04 0.85 3.62
C ARG A 364 -26.32 1.83 4.75
N LEU A 365 -25.33 2.13 5.60
CA LEU A 365 -25.49 3.15 6.65
C LEU A 365 -25.74 4.55 6.05
N CYS A 366 -25.04 4.89 4.96
CA CYS A 366 -25.24 6.15 4.24
C CYS A 366 -26.63 6.20 3.57
N GLU A 367 -27.09 5.09 2.97
CA GLU A 367 -28.40 4.97 2.35
C GLU A 367 -29.56 5.10 3.35
N ASN A 368 -29.34 4.77 4.61
CA ASN A 368 -30.32 4.91 5.67
C ASN A 368 -30.15 6.23 6.46
N ASP A 369 -29.49 7.23 5.90
CA ASP A 369 -29.31 8.57 6.47
C ASP A 369 -28.68 8.59 7.88
N VAL A 370 -27.87 7.56 8.21
CA VAL A 370 -27.13 7.52 9.47
C VAL A 370 -26.11 8.65 9.50
N ASN A 371 -26.02 9.36 10.62
CA ASN A 371 -25.10 10.47 10.77
C ASN A 371 -23.65 10.06 10.46
N VAL A 372 -22.96 10.86 9.63
CA VAL A 372 -21.58 10.57 9.14
C VAL A 372 -20.59 10.34 10.29
N LYS A 373 -20.75 11.03 11.42
CA LYS A 373 -19.90 10.82 12.60
C LYS A 373 -20.13 9.47 13.26
N ILE A 374 -21.39 9.02 13.29
CA ILE A 374 -21.75 7.67 13.79
C ILE A 374 -21.15 6.62 12.86
N ILE A 375 -21.30 6.80 11.54
CA ILE A 375 -20.69 5.90 10.54
C ILE A 375 -19.17 5.85 10.72
N GLN A 376 -18.51 7.01 10.85
CA GLN A 376 -17.07 7.10 11.09
C GLN A 376 -16.65 6.29 12.33
N SER A 377 -17.41 6.41 13.42
CA SER A 377 -17.16 5.70 14.69
C SER A 377 -17.33 4.19 14.52
N ILE A 378 -18.45 3.73 13.98
CA ILE A 378 -18.73 2.29 13.75
C ILE A 378 -17.66 1.68 12.84
N MET A 379 -17.33 2.37 11.75
CA MET A 379 -16.34 1.91 10.78
C MET A 379 -14.89 1.99 11.32
N GLY A 380 -14.62 2.83 12.32
CA GLY A 380 -13.26 3.10 12.80
C GLY A 380 -12.39 3.72 11.71
N HIS A 381 -12.92 4.70 10.97
CA HIS A 381 -12.16 5.47 9.99
C HIS A 381 -11.38 6.59 10.68
N LYS A 382 -10.04 6.57 10.57
CA LYS A 382 -9.18 7.62 11.13
C LYS A 382 -9.52 8.99 10.54
N ASP A 383 -9.71 9.03 9.21
CA ASP A 383 -10.04 10.23 8.46
C ASP A 383 -11.52 10.18 8.03
N ILE A 384 -12.25 11.21 8.40
CA ILE A 384 -13.66 11.38 8.02
C ILE A 384 -13.83 11.43 6.49
N LYS A 385 -12.81 11.87 5.76
CA LYS A 385 -12.81 11.93 4.29
C LYS A 385 -13.16 10.57 3.68
N THR A 386 -12.65 9.48 4.25
CA THR A 386 -12.97 8.12 3.78
C THR A 386 -14.48 7.82 3.86
N THR A 387 -15.16 8.29 4.91
CA THR A 387 -16.60 8.14 5.07
C THR A 387 -17.36 9.08 4.14
N LEU A 388 -16.88 10.32 4.01
CA LEU A 388 -17.48 11.33 3.13
C LEU A 388 -17.40 10.96 1.66
N ASP A 389 -16.29 10.34 1.21
CA ASP A 389 -16.15 9.87 -0.17
C ASP A 389 -17.23 8.81 -0.50
N ILE A 390 -17.51 7.89 0.42
CA ILE A 390 -18.59 6.88 0.27
C ILE A 390 -19.95 7.54 0.30
N TYR A 391 -20.15 8.47 1.25
CA TYR A 391 -21.41 9.22 1.38
C TYR A 391 -21.73 10.02 0.12
N ALA A 392 -20.74 10.66 -0.48
CA ALA A 392 -20.89 11.41 -1.73
C ALA A 392 -21.30 10.49 -2.90
N GLU A 393 -20.69 9.30 -3.01
CA GLU A 393 -21.03 8.31 -4.06
C GLU A 393 -22.50 7.88 -3.94
N VAL A 394 -22.97 7.58 -2.73
CA VAL A 394 -24.37 7.22 -2.46
C VAL A 394 -25.32 8.39 -2.73
N SER A 395 -24.92 9.61 -2.31
CA SER A 395 -25.74 10.82 -2.48
C SER A 395 -25.92 11.21 -3.95
N ASP A 396 -24.91 10.97 -4.79
CA ASP A 396 -25.03 11.23 -6.24
C ASP A 396 -26.11 10.35 -6.89
N ALA A 397 -26.23 9.09 -6.48
CA ALA A 397 -27.29 8.20 -6.94
C ALA A 397 -28.70 8.64 -6.46
N ARG A 398 -28.78 9.37 -5.33
CA ARG A 398 -30.05 9.82 -4.71
C ARG A 398 -30.38 11.29 -4.91
N LYS A 399 -29.57 12.07 -5.62
CA LYS A 399 -29.78 13.50 -5.81
C LYS A 399 -31.20 13.84 -6.28
N GLN A 400 -31.71 13.08 -7.25
CA GLN A 400 -33.05 13.30 -7.78
C GLN A 400 -34.14 13.02 -6.73
N GLU A 401 -34.01 11.93 -5.97
CA GLU A 401 -34.97 11.56 -4.93
C GLU A 401 -34.98 12.56 -3.76
N SER A 402 -33.78 13.02 -3.37
CA SER A 402 -33.62 14.02 -2.30
C SER A 402 -34.21 15.37 -2.69
N LEU A 403 -34.06 15.80 -3.97
CA LEU A 403 -34.69 17.02 -4.47
C LEU A 403 -36.19 16.90 -4.56
N LEU A 404 -36.73 15.72 -4.91
CA LEU A 404 -38.19 15.48 -4.91
C LEU A 404 -38.78 15.54 -3.49
N LYS A 405 -38.03 15.10 -2.48
CA LYS A 405 -38.45 15.25 -1.08
C LYS A 405 -38.57 16.72 -0.64
N LEU A 406 -37.66 17.60 -1.14
CA LEU A 406 -37.77 19.05 -0.87
C LEU A 406 -39.01 19.68 -1.48
N ASN A 407 -39.47 19.23 -2.64
CA ASN A 407 -40.73 19.69 -3.23
C ASN A 407 -41.92 19.42 -2.35
N ASN A 408 -41.90 18.33 -1.58
CA ASN A 408 -42.99 17.96 -0.66
C ASN A 408 -42.96 18.70 0.69
N THR A 409 -41.86 19.41 0.99
CA THR A 409 -41.72 20.14 2.26
C THR A 409 -42.14 21.62 2.18
N GLY A 410 -42.58 22.12 1.01
CA GLY A 410 -43.04 23.50 0.83
C GLY A 410 -41.96 24.57 1.11
N MET A 411 -40.69 24.23 1.10
CA MET A 411 -39.60 25.12 1.48
C MET A 411 -39.17 26.12 0.38
N LEU A 412 -39.81 26.11 -0.76
CA LEU A 412 -39.52 27.01 -1.88
C LEU A 412 -40.83 27.77 -2.30
N ILE A 413 -41.37 28.56 -1.39
CA ILE A 413 -42.37 29.60 -1.71
C ILE A 413 -41.88 30.89 -1.09
#